data_5a0d634865738a372372796f3ac1b044
#
_entry.id   5a0d634865738a372372796f3ac1b044
#
_cell.length_a   1.000
_cell.length_b   1.000
_cell.length_c   1.000
_cell.angle_alpha   90.00
_cell.angle_beta   90.00
_cell.angle_gamma   90.00
#
_symmetry.space_group_name_H-M   'P 1'
#
loop_
_entity.id
_entity.type
_entity.pdbx_description
1 polymer ?
#
loop_
_entity_poly.entity_id
_entity_poly.type
_entity_poly.pdbx_seq_one_letter_code
_entity_poly.pdbx_strand_id
1 'polypeptide(L)'
;MEMALTQADEAAKAGEVPVGAVVVKNGQVIASGRNGSIEGHDPTAHAEIMAIRAAARVLGNYRLDGCELFVTLEPCAMCSGAMLHARLARVVYGAPDPKTGAAGSVMDLFASTQINHQTEVRGGVMATECAARLQAFFQQKRCDQEQQRRALHPLRDDALRTPDTRFLELPDYPWQPNYISDLRSLAGLRMHYLAEGPAGAELTYLCLHGNPTWSYLYRKMIPVFLQAGHRVIAPDLIGFGRSDKPKKESAHSFAFHRQTLLELIERLDLRRVVLVAQDWGGLLGLTLPMEMPERFHGLVLMATMLATGDGPLPPDFFAWREMCAKAPGFDIAKFFERSNSHLSATECAAYAAPFPGGGHRAGIRALSDLVPDRIDADGAAISREARSFLQTRWSGKTLIVQQWDEPLARTASLFFNA
;
A
#
# COMPACT_ATOMS: atom_id res chain seq x y z
N MET A 1 6.73 36.68 6.80
CA MET A 1 6.50 35.38 6.12
C MET A 1 7.57 35.09 5.07
N GLU A 2 7.99 35.99 4.22
CA GLU A 2 9.05 35.75 3.19
C GLU A 2 10.33 35.16 3.79
N MET A 3 10.79 35.69 4.94
CA MET A 3 11.97 35.16 5.62
C MET A 3 11.73 33.74 6.19
N ALA A 4 10.52 33.42 6.60
CA ALA A 4 10.14 32.06 6.98
C ALA A 4 10.17 31.11 5.78
N LEU A 5 9.71 31.58 4.60
CA LEU A 5 9.82 30.84 3.33
C LEU A 5 11.29 30.60 2.94
N THR A 6 12.21 31.55 3.16
CA THR A 6 13.64 31.34 2.95
C THR A 6 14.17 30.20 3.85
N GLN A 7 13.75 30.12 5.11
CA GLN A 7 14.11 29.03 6.02
C GLN A 7 13.49 27.68 5.57
N ALA A 8 12.28 27.70 5.02
CA ALA A 8 11.69 26.50 4.41
C ALA A 8 12.48 26.02 3.19
N ASP A 9 12.94 26.93 2.33
CA ASP A 9 13.78 26.59 1.18
C ASP A 9 15.14 26.00 1.64
N GLU A 10 15.73 26.48 2.73
CA GLU A 10 16.94 25.88 3.33
C GLU A 10 16.68 24.48 3.92
N ALA A 11 15.52 24.27 4.55
CA ALA A 11 15.09 22.95 5.00
C ALA A 11 15.00 21.97 3.81
N ALA A 12 14.36 22.38 2.70
CA ALA A 12 14.26 21.55 1.49
C ALA A 12 15.61 21.15 0.92
N LYS A 13 16.58 22.09 0.86
CA LYS A 13 17.95 21.81 0.40
C LYS A 13 18.68 20.78 1.27
N ALA A 14 18.39 20.77 2.58
CA ALA A 14 18.91 19.77 3.52
C ALA A 14 18.15 18.43 3.48
N GLY A 15 17.14 18.28 2.60
CA GLY A 15 16.32 17.06 2.51
C GLY A 15 15.21 16.95 3.55
N GLU A 16 15.00 17.99 4.35
CA GLU A 16 13.95 18.12 5.37
C GLU A 16 12.63 18.60 4.75
N VAL A 17 11.52 18.34 5.44
CA VAL A 17 10.22 18.92 5.07
C VAL A 17 10.34 20.45 5.09
N PRO A 18 9.93 21.18 4.01
CA PRO A 18 10.16 22.60 3.85
C PRO A 18 9.24 23.43 4.76
N VAL A 19 9.58 23.46 6.05
CA VAL A 19 8.96 24.33 7.03
C VAL A 19 10.04 25.26 7.61
N GLY A 20 9.72 26.54 7.66
CA GLY A 20 10.58 27.56 8.21
C GLY A 20 9.81 28.50 9.13
N ALA A 21 10.46 28.99 10.15
CA ALA A 21 9.89 29.90 11.13
C ALA A 21 10.85 31.04 11.45
N VAL A 22 10.30 32.22 11.78
CA VAL A 22 11.05 33.37 12.30
C VAL A 22 10.34 33.96 13.52
N VAL A 23 11.12 34.42 14.49
CA VAL A 23 10.63 35.17 15.65
C VAL A 23 10.96 36.64 15.49
N VAL A 24 9.93 37.46 15.65
CA VAL A 24 10.01 38.94 15.49
C VAL A 24 9.74 39.59 16.83
N LYS A 25 10.51 40.62 17.18
CA LYS A 25 10.26 41.49 18.33
C LYS A 25 10.40 42.96 17.90
N ASN A 26 9.41 43.78 18.19
CA ASN A 26 9.39 45.20 17.84
C ASN A 26 9.66 45.43 16.31
N GLY A 27 9.08 44.59 15.45
CA GLY A 27 9.24 44.66 14.00
C GLY A 27 10.57 44.14 13.45
N GLN A 28 11.48 43.67 14.31
CA GLN A 28 12.79 43.13 13.91
C GLN A 28 12.82 41.61 14.10
N VAL A 29 13.37 40.90 13.12
CA VAL A 29 13.62 39.45 13.22
C VAL A 29 14.81 39.24 14.18
N ILE A 30 14.58 38.52 15.29
CA ILE A 30 15.59 38.21 16.29
C ILE A 30 16.12 36.78 16.21
N ALA A 31 15.36 35.88 15.58
CA ALA A 31 15.76 34.49 15.40
C ALA A 31 15.01 33.85 14.24
N SER A 32 15.57 32.78 13.70
CA SER A 32 14.95 31.94 12.70
C SER A 32 15.19 30.46 13.01
N GLY A 33 14.39 29.60 12.42
CA GLY A 33 14.52 28.15 12.50
C GLY A 33 13.98 27.48 11.25
N ARG A 34 14.51 26.33 10.94
CA ARG A 34 14.02 25.43 9.91
C ARG A 34 13.83 24.03 10.48
N ASN A 35 13.04 23.19 9.82
CA ASN A 35 13.00 21.77 10.17
C ASN A 35 14.39 21.14 10.10
N GLY A 36 14.67 20.24 11.03
CA GLY A 36 15.93 19.51 11.18
C GLY A 36 15.73 18.15 11.83
N SER A 37 14.55 17.54 11.73
CA SER A 37 14.21 16.29 12.40
C SER A 37 15.00 15.10 11.87
N ILE A 38 15.26 15.05 10.56
CA ILE A 38 16.02 13.97 9.90
C ILE A 38 17.52 14.15 10.19
N GLU A 39 18.05 15.32 9.93
CA GLU A 39 19.48 15.65 10.13
C GLU A 39 19.90 15.49 11.61
N GLY A 40 19.05 15.98 12.52
CA GLY A 40 19.32 15.95 13.95
C GLY A 40 18.92 14.65 14.67
N HIS A 41 18.25 13.70 13.99
CA HIS A 41 17.59 12.56 14.62
C HIS A 41 16.72 12.95 15.82
N ASP A 42 16.10 14.14 15.74
CA ASP A 42 15.29 14.73 16.81
C ASP A 42 13.84 14.96 16.31
N PRO A 43 12.86 14.18 16.79
CA PRO A 43 11.47 14.34 16.37
C PRO A 43 10.85 15.69 16.82
N THR A 44 11.52 16.42 17.70
CA THR A 44 11.07 17.74 18.16
C THR A 44 11.71 18.91 17.40
N ALA A 45 12.66 18.67 16.52
CA ALA A 45 13.38 19.70 15.76
C ALA A 45 12.51 20.29 14.62
N HIS A 46 11.29 20.72 14.94
CA HIS A 46 10.45 21.50 14.06
C HIS A 46 10.93 22.95 13.97
N ALA A 47 10.67 23.60 12.85
CA ALA A 47 11.11 24.97 12.57
C ALA A 47 10.75 25.94 13.70
N GLU A 48 9.56 25.82 14.24
CA GLU A 48 9.04 26.64 15.32
C GLU A 48 9.84 26.44 16.61
N ILE A 49 10.10 25.18 16.98
CA ILE A 49 10.89 24.84 18.18
C ILE A 49 12.32 25.38 18.04
N MET A 50 12.92 25.24 16.84
CA MET A 50 14.25 25.77 16.56
C MET A 50 14.28 27.29 16.66
N ALA A 51 13.28 28.00 16.10
CA ALA A 51 13.17 29.44 16.18
C ALA A 51 12.94 29.94 17.62
N ILE A 52 12.05 29.29 18.38
CA ILE A 52 11.78 29.62 19.80
C ILE A 52 13.04 29.46 20.64
N ARG A 53 13.77 28.34 20.51
CA ARG A 53 15.02 28.09 21.22
C ARG A 53 16.10 29.12 20.86
N ALA A 54 16.21 29.51 19.61
CA ALA A 54 17.15 30.53 19.17
C ALA A 54 16.77 31.92 19.75
N ALA A 55 15.50 32.31 19.70
CA ALA A 55 15.00 33.55 20.25
C ALA A 55 15.22 33.64 21.78
N ALA A 56 14.98 32.56 22.50
CA ALA A 56 15.20 32.47 23.94
C ALA A 56 16.66 32.70 24.32
N ARG A 57 17.60 32.16 23.51
CA ARG A 57 19.05 32.41 23.69
C ARG A 57 19.40 33.88 23.44
N VAL A 58 18.87 34.49 22.37
CA VAL A 58 19.15 35.88 22.03
C VAL A 58 18.62 36.82 23.14
N LEU A 59 17.44 36.52 23.70
CA LEU A 59 16.84 37.36 24.74
C LEU A 59 17.33 37.01 26.17
N GLY A 60 18.08 35.94 26.35
CA GLY A 60 18.51 35.43 27.64
C GLY A 60 17.32 35.06 28.55
N ASN A 61 16.16 34.74 27.98
CA ASN A 61 14.95 34.45 28.70
C ASN A 61 14.11 33.39 27.96
N TYR A 62 13.54 32.44 28.73
CA TYR A 62 12.63 31.43 28.17
C TYR A 62 11.26 32.00 27.79
N ARG A 63 10.86 33.14 28.42
CA ARG A 63 9.64 33.88 28.08
C ARG A 63 9.94 34.85 26.94
N LEU A 64 9.17 34.73 25.88
CA LEU A 64 9.29 35.57 24.68
C LEU A 64 8.15 36.59 24.63
N ASP A 65 7.88 37.25 25.78
CA ASP A 65 6.82 38.23 25.90
C ASP A 65 6.98 39.35 24.85
N GLY A 66 5.89 39.67 24.17
CA GLY A 66 5.85 40.67 23.10
C GLY A 66 6.50 40.21 21.78
N CYS A 67 6.91 38.94 21.66
CA CYS A 67 7.40 38.40 20.40
C CYS A 67 6.25 37.83 19.58
N GLU A 68 6.46 37.82 18.24
CA GLU A 68 5.57 37.23 17.24
C GLU A 68 6.32 36.13 16.54
N LEU A 69 5.67 35.03 16.20
CA LEU A 69 6.24 33.93 15.41
C LEU A 69 5.53 33.83 14.07
N PHE A 70 6.28 33.79 12.99
CA PHE A 70 5.80 33.54 11.64
C PHE A 70 6.32 32.16 11.18
N VAL A 71 5.43 31.28 10.73
CA VAL A 71 5.77 29.92 10.27
C VAL A 71 5.04 29.60 8.98
N THR A 72 5.68 28.84 8.09
CA THR A 72 5.12 28.55 6.77
C THR A 72 3.98 27.52 6.78
N LEU A 73 3.87 26.72 7.84
CA LEU A 73 2.84 25.69 8.02
C LEU A 73 2.12 25.90 9.34
N GLU A 74 0.84 25.54 9.39
CA GLU A 74 0.08 25.52 10.63
C GLU A 74 0.78 24.69 11.71
N PRO A 75 0.99 25.22 12.92
CA PRO A 75 1.73 24.51 13.96
C PRO A 75 0.96 23.30 14.47
N CYS A 76 1.70 22.20 14.71
CA CYS A 76 1.16 21.00 15.36
C CYS A 76 0.97 21.20 16.86
N ALA A 77 0.36 20.24 17.56
CA ALA A 77 0.07 20.32 19.00
C ALA A 77 1.34 20.55 19.86
N MET A 78 2.45 19.91 19.52
CA MET A 78 3.74 20.10 20.22
C MET A 78 4.23 21.54 20.09
N CYS A 79 4.26 22.08 18.87
CA CYS A 79 4.73 23.44 18.61
C CYS A 79 3.78 24.49 19.22
N SER A 80 2.46 24.29 19.10
CA SER A 80 1.47 25.17 19.72
C SER A 80 1.63 25.22 21.26
N GLY A 81 1.85 24.06 21.87
CA GLY A 81 2.16 24.00 23.31
C GLY A 81 3.43 24.78 23.69
N ALA A 82 4.50 24.61 22.87
CA ALA A 82 5.75 25.37 23.11
C ALA A 82 5.57 26.88 22.94
N MET A 83 4.76 27.32 21.96
CA MET A 83 4.43 28.75 21.75
C MET A 83 3.69 29.35 22.95
N LEU A 84 2.72 28.64 23.49
CA LEU A 84 1.98 29.05 24.69
C LEU A 84 2.89 29.11 25.95
N HIS A 85 3.77 28.13 26.12
CA HIS A 85 4.76 28.13 27.21
C HIS A 85 5.79 29.25 27.05
N ALA A 86 6.20 29.58 25.84
CA ALA A 86 7.09 30.69 25.53
C ALA A 86 6.39 32.07 25.66
N ARG A 87 5.07 32.11 25.83
CA ARG A 87 4.25 33.32 25.93
C ARG A 87 4.37 34.25 24.73
N LEU A 88 4.34 33.69 23.53
CA LEU A 88 4.29 34.49 22.30
C LEU A 88 3.02 35.33 22.26
N ALA A 89 3.16 36.61 21.90
CA ALA A 89 2.02 37.51 21.78
C ALA A 89 1.14 37.15 20.57
N ARG A 90 1.78 36.74 19.44
CA ARG A 90 1.09 36.38 18.19
C ARG A 90 1.80 35.28 17.44
N VAL A 91 1.00 34.42 16.82
CA VAL A 91 1.45 33.40 15.85
C VAL A 91 0.77 33.65 14.50
N VAL A 92 1.56 33.71 13.44
CA VAL A 92 1.11 33.88 12.07
C VAL A 92 1.57 32.69 11.25
N TYR A 93 0.64 31.92 10.69
CA TYR A 93 1.01 30.77 9.87
C TYR A 93 0.55 30.89 8.41
N GLY A 94 1.25 30.17 7.53
CA GLY A 94 0.98 30.15 6.09
C GLY A 94 -0.09 29.12 5.71
N ALA A 95 0.31 27.95 5.24
CA ALA A 95 -0.60 26.91 4.80
C ALA A 95 -1.25 26.18 5.99
N PRO A 96 -2.54 25.79 5.88
CA PRO A 96 -3.19 24.93 6.88
C PRO A 96 -2.61 23.51 6.82
N ASP A 97 -2.64 22.78 7.94
CA ASP A 97 -2.27 21.37 8.02
C ASP A 97 -3.48 20.49 8.40
N PRO A 98 -4.16 19.86 7.45
CA PRO A 98 -5.33 19.04 7.72
C PRO A 98 -5.02 17.71 8.42
N LYS A 99 -3.74 17.38 8.67
CA LYS A 99 -3.33 16.13 9.31
C LYS A 99 -2.96 16.29 10.77
N THR A 100 -2.23 17.38 11.11
CA THR A 100 -1.68 17.57 12.45
C THR A 100 -1.82 19.00 12.98
N GLY A 101 -2.44 19.92 12.23
CA GLY A 101 -2.61 21.31 12.57
C GLY A 101 -3.40 21.52 13.86
N ALA A 102 -2.88 22.34 14.75
CA ALA A 102 -3.45 22.59 16.09
C ALA A 102 -3.83 24.05 16.33
N ALA A 103 -4.08 24.79 15.24
CA ALA A 103 -4.53 26.17 15.24
C ALA A 103 -5.83 26.35 14.42
N GLY A 104 -6.67 25.30 14.36
CA GLY A 104 -8.00 25.31 13.74
C GLY A 104 -8.27 24.19 12.75
N SER A 105 -7.26 23.52 12.16
CA SER A 105 -7.49 22.48 11.14
C SER A 105 -7.94 21.14 11.72
N VAL A 106 -7.23 20.58 12.72
CA VAL A 106 -7.56 19.29 13.37
C VAL A 106 -8.04 19.54 14.78
N MET A 107 -7.38 20.40 15.51
CA MET A 107 -7.74 20.88 16.83
C MET A 107 -7.38 22.35 16.95
N ASP A 108 -7.84 23.03 18.01
CA ASP A 108 -7.49 24.41 18.29
C ASP A 108 -7.05 24.56 19.74
N LEU A 109 -5.73 24.53 19.97
CA LEU A 109 -5.15 24.72 21.31
C LEU A 109 -5.20 26.18 21.75
N PHE A 110 -5.20 27.13 20.81
CA PHE A 110 -5.19 28.55 21.10
C PHE A 110 -6.58 29.07 21.51
N ALA A 111 -7.65 28.39 21.11
CA ALA A 111 -9.01 28.74 21.54
C ALA A 111 -9.33 28.38 22.98
N SER A 112 -8.46 27.63 23.68
CA SER A 112 -8.70 27.24 25.08
C SER A 112 -8.50 28.41 26.05
N THR A 113 -9.58 28.91 26.60
CA THR A 113 -9.57 30.01 27.62
C THR A 113 -9.02 29.59 28.98
N GLN A 114 -8.84 28.30 29.25
CA GLN A 114 -8.31 27.77 30.49
C GLN A 114 -6.78 27.79 30.56
N ILE A 115 -6.11 27.99 29.43
CA ILE A 115 -4.64 28.09 29.37
C ILE A 115 -4.19 29.44 29.90
N ASN A 116 -3.14 29.45 30.72
CA ASN A 116 -2.63 30.63 31.42
C ASN A 116 -2.17 31.78 30.53
N HIS A 117 -1.89 31.54 29.26
CA HIS A 117 -1.46 32.53 28.30
C HIS A 117 -2.31 32.45 27.03
N GLN A 118 -2.75 33.61 26.57
CA GLN A 118 -3.53 33.70 25.31
C GLN A 118 -2.65 34.30 24.23
N THR A 119 -2.55 33.61 23.12
CA THR A 119 -1.77 34.01 21.96
C THR A 119 -2.72 34.33 20.80
N GLU A 120 -2.57 35.48 20.16
CA GLU A 120 -3.31 35.82 18.96
C GLU A 120 -2.85 34.93 17.78
N VAL A 121 -3.79 34.37 17.05
CA VAL A 121 -3.46 33.50 15.91
C VAL A 121 -4.04 34.06 14.62
N ARG A 122 -3.21 34.09 13.56
CA ARG A 122 -3.59 34.47 12.22
C ARG A 122 -3.09 33.48 11.19
N GLY A 123 -3.99 32.71 10.59
CA GLY A 123 -3.69 31.78 9.50
C GLY A 123 -3.82 32.37 8.11
N GLY A 124 -3.33 31.62 7.11
CA GLY A 124 -3.56 31.91 5.69
C GLY A 124 -2.63 32.94 5.06
N VAL A 125 -1.60 33.41 5.78
CA VAL A 125 -0.67 34.43 5.26
C VAL A 125 0.31 33.81 4.27
N MET A 126 0.21 34.19 2.98
CA MET A 126 0.96 33.59 1.86
C MET A 126 0.74 32.05 1.79
N ALA A 127 -0.51 31.62 2.01
CA ALA A 127 -0.84 30.20 2.10
C ALA A 127 -0.53 29.44 0.82
N THR A 128 -0.77 30.06 -0.35
CA THR A 128 -0.52 29.47 -1.67
C THR A 128 0.97 29.19 -1.87
N GLU A 129 1.82 30.16 -1.57
CA GLU A 129 3.28 30.05 -1.71
C GLU A 129 3.87 29.03 -0.72
N CYS A 130 3.33 28.99 0.50
CA CYS A 130 3.73 28.01 1.53
C CYS A 130 3.32 26.59 1.10
N ALA A 131 2.07 26.41 0.66
CA ALA A 131 1.57 25.12 0.20
C ALA A 131 2.33 24.60 -1.04
N ALA A 132 2.65 25.51 -1.99
CA ALA A 132 3.37 25.15 -3.20
C ALA A 132 4.76 24.52 -2.92
N ARG A 133 5.49 25.03 -1.93
CA ARG A 133 6.81 24.45 -1.53
C ARG A 133 6.68 23.05 -0.97
N LEU A 134 5.69 22.82 -0.09
CA LEU A 134 5.40 21.49 0.46
C LEU A 134 5.01 20.51 -0.66
N GLN A 135 4.12 20.92 -1.55
CA GLN A 135 3.68 20.09 -2.68
C GLN A 135 4.84 19.74 -3.61
N ALA A 136 5.68 20.72 -3.99
CA ALA A 136 6.85 20.49 -4.84
C ALA A 136 7.84 19.51 -4.20
N PHE A 137 8.13 19.66 -2.92
CA PHE A 137 9.02 18.77 -2.19
C PHE A 137 8.52 17.32 -2.18
N PHE A 138 7.25 17.10 -1.82
CA PHE A 138 6.68 15.76 -1.81
C PHE A 138 6.54 15.16 -3.20
N GLN A 139 6.29 15.99 -4.22
CA GLN A 139 6.31 15.54 -5.60
C GLN A 139 7.70 15.08 -6.03
N GLN A 140 8.74 15.86 -5.72
CA GLN A 140 10.14 15.49 -6.01
C GLN A 140 10.53 14.19 -5.29
N LYS A 141 10.22 14.05 -4.01
CA LYS A 141 10.49 12.82 -3.24
C LYS A 141 9.82 11.59 -3.87
N ARG A 142 8.58 11.72 -4.36
CA ARG A 142 7.91 10.63 -5.09
C ARG A 142 8.61 10.29 -6.40
N CYS A 143 9.05 11.30 -7.16
CA CYS A 143 9.82 11.09 -8.40
C CYS A 143 11.15 10.36 -8.13
N ASP A 144 11.89 10.78 -7.09
CA ASP A 144 13.18 10.18 -6.72
C ASP A 144 12.99 8.71 -6.32
N GLN A 145 11.99 8.41 -5.51
CA GLN A 145 11.64 7.03 -5.12
C GLN A 145 11.24 6.16 -6.32
N GLU A 146 10.50 6.73 -7.27
CA GLU A 146 10.12 6.05 -8.50
C GLU A 146 11.34 5.75 -9.38
N GLN A 147 12.27 6.72 -9.53
CA GLN A 147 13.52 6.52 -10.29
C GLN A 147 14.38 5.43 -9.65
N GLN A 148 14.53 5.43 -8.32
CA GLN A 148 15.24 4.37 -7.59
C GLN A 148 14.60 3.00 -7.80
N ARG A 149 13.26 2.91 -7.71
CA ARG A 149 12.53 1.66 -7.97
C ARG A 149 12.72 1.17 -9.41
N ARG A 150 12.71 2.07 -10.40
CA ARG A 150 12.97 1.72 -11.81
C ARG A 150 14.40 1.21 -12.03
N ALA A 151 15.37 1.79 -11.37
CA ALA A 151 16.76 1.34 -11.45
C ALA A 151 16.97 -0.05 -10.83
N LEU A 152 16.28 -0.34 -9.70
CA LEU A 152 16.34 -1.64 -9.03
C LEU A 152 15.62 -2.75 -9.81
N HIS A 153 14.56 -2.41 -10.57
CA HIS A 153 13.73 -3.35 -11.30
C HIS A 153 13.51 -2.86 -12.74
N PRO A 154 14.51 -3.00 -13.63
CA PRO A 154 14.37 -2.56 -15.02
C PRO A 154 13.24 -3.31 -15.72
N LEU A 155 12.49 -2.62 -16.58
CA LEU A 155 11.41 -3.24 -17.34
C LEU A 155 11.98 -4.01 -18.53
N ARG A 156 11.58 -5.26 -18.69
CA ARG A 156 11.92 -6.07 -19.87
C ARG A 156 11.20 -5.56 -21.12
N ASP A 157 11.84 -5.64 -22.28
CA ASP A 157 11.28 -5.18 -23.57
C ASP A 157 10.01 -5.93 -23.99
N ASP A 158 9.86 -7.18 -23.57
CA ASP A 158 8.71 -8.04 -23.86
C ASP A 158 7.59 -7.94 -22.82
N ALA A 159 7.70 -7.02 -21.86
CA ALA A 159 6.71 -6.79 -20.81
C ALA A 159 6.17 -5.35 -20.80
N LEU A 160 5.06 -5.16 -20.14
CA LEU A 160 4.47 -3.86 -19.81
C LEU A 160 4.43 -3.69 -18.29
N ARG A 161 4.47 -2.45 -17.85
CA ARG A 161 4.27 -2.06 -16.45
C ARG A 161 3.17 -1.02 -16.39
N THR A 162 2.15 -1.28 -15.59
CA THR A 162 1.08 -0.30 -15.35
C THR A 162 1.66 0.90 -14.61
N PRO A 163 1.41 2.13 -15.08
CA PRO A 163 1.88 3.34 -14.38
C PRO A 163 1.38 3.41 -12.94
N ASP A 164 2.23 3.79 -12.00
CA ASP A 164 1.89 3.88 -10.56
C ASP A 164 0.75 4.89 -10.29
N THR A 165 0.59 5.89 -11.16
CA THR A 165 -0.53 6.84 -11.11
C THR A 165 -1.91 6.18 -11.18
N ARG A 166 -2.02 4.99 -11.75
CA ARG A 166 -3.27 4.21 -11.81
C ARG A 166 -3.68 3.61 -10.47
N PHE A 167 -2.77 3.59 -9.51
CA PHE A 167 -2.97 3.00 -8.18
C PHE A 167 -2.99 4.05 -7.06
N LEU A 168 -3.12 5.32 -7.42
CA LEU A 168 -3.33 6.39 -6.45
C LEU A 168 -4.78 6.38 -5.97
N GLU A 169 -4.97 6.65 -4.69
CA GLU A 169 -6.30 6.86 -4.07
C GLU A 169 -7.29 5.68 -4.26
N LEU A 170 -6.77 4.45 -4.23
CA LEU A 170 -7.61 3.25 -4.29
C LEU A 170 -8.44 3.13 -3.00
N PRO A 171 -9.77 2.91 -3.09
CA PRO A 171 -10.61 2.73 -1.92
C PRO A 171 -10.12 1.58 -1.03
N ASP A 172 -10.00 1.82 0.28
CA ASP A 172 -9.62 0.83 1.29
C ASP A 172 -8.30 0.09 1.03
N TYR A 173 -7.35 0.73 0.29
CA TYR A 173 -6.07 0.11 -0.09
C TYR A 173 -4.87 1.02 0.22
N PRO A 174 -4.56 1.27 1.51
CA PRO A 174 -3.55 2.25 1.92
C PRO A 174 -2.11 1.73 1.91
N TRP A 175 -1.89 0.43 1.65
CA TRP A 175 -0.60 -0.23 1.84
C TRP A 175 0.44 0.16 0.80
N GLN A 176 1.70 0.20 1.26
CA GLN A 176 2.84 0.48 0.40
C GLN A 176 3.21 -0.76 -0.42
N PRO A 177 3.56 -0.59 -1.70
CA PRO A 177 3.94 -1.71 -2.55
C PRO A 177 5.35 -2.22 -2.22
N ASN A 178 5.50 -3.55 -2.18
CA ASN A 178 6.80 -4.21 -2.22
C ASN A 178 7.01 -4.87 -3.58
N TYR A 179 8.27 -4.98 -4.00
CA TYR A 179 8.62 -5.57 -5.29
C TYR A 179 9.80 -6.54 -5.16
N ILE A 180 9.77 -7.59 -5.98
CA ILE A 180 10.82 -8.59 -6.09
C ILE A 180 11.05 -8.93 -7.58
N SER A 181 12.30 -9.09 -7.99
CA SER A 181 12.69 -9.47 -9.35
C SER A 181 13.86 -10.47 -9.40
N ASP A 182 14.37 -10.85 -8.22
CA ASP A 182 15.51 -11.78 -8.06
C ASP A 182 15.11 -13.25 -7.96
N LEU A 183 13.82 -13.60 -8.12
CA LEU A 183 13.39 -14.98 -8.26
C LEU A 183 13.81 -15.52 -9.64
N ARG A 184 14.36 -16.74 -9.67
CA ARG A 184 14.85 -17.34 -10.92
C ARG A 184 13.75 -17.46 -12.00
N SER A 185 12.55 -17.87 -11.58
CA SER A 185 11.39 -18.02 -12.46
C SER A 185 10.97 -16.70 -13.11
N LEU A 186 11.15 -15.56 -12.46
CA LEU A 186 10.79 -14.25 -13.00
C LEU A 186 11.65 -13.83 -14.20
N ALA A 187 12.90 -14.32 -14.29
CA ALA A 187 13.84 -13.99 -15.37
C ALA A 187 13.89 -12.47 -15.65
N GLY A 188 13.92 -11.65 -14.58
CA GLY A 188 13.94 -10.19 -14.67
C GLY A 188 12.58 -9.49 -14.73
N LEU A 189 11.46 -10.21 -14.71
CA LEU A 189 10.15 -9.60 -14.47
C LEU A 189 10.07 -9.15 -13.00
N ARG A 190 9.35 -8.07 -12.76
CA ARG A 190 9.08 -7.55 -11.41
C ARG A 190 7.73 -8.08 -10.91
N MET A 191 7.72 -8.72 -9.75
CA MET A 191 6.51 -9.13 -9.03
C MET A 191 6.23 -8.16 -7.89
N HIS A 192 4.98 -7.72 -7.77
CA HIS A 192 4.47 -6.96 -6.64
C HIS A 192 3.91 -7.90 -5.57
N TYR A 193 4.05 -7.51 -4.31
CA TYR A 193 3.34 -8.13 -3.20
C TYR A 193 3.11 -7.14 -2.05
N LEU A 194 2.05 -7.34 -1.30
CA LEU A 194 1.86 -6.70 0.00
C LEU A 194 2.55 -7.54 1.07
N ALA A 195 3.17 -6.87 2.05
CA ALA A 195 3.78 -7.51 3.22
C ALA A 195 3.46 -6.66 4.46
N GLU A 196 2.42 -7.04 5.17
CA GLU A 196 1.88 -6.28 6.28
C GLU A 196 1.89 -7.10 7.56
N GLY A 197 2.00 -6.42 8.71
CA GLY A 197 2.05 -7.03 10.02
C GLY A 197 3.47 -7.44 10.46
N PRO A 198 3.62 -7.92 11.71
CA PRO A 198 4.93 -8.22 12.29
C PRO A 198 5.59 -9.43 11.62
N ALA A 199 6.90 -9.30 11.32
CA ALA A 199 7.67 -10.40 10.71
C ALA A 199 7.71 -11.68 11.55
N GLY A 200 7.62 -11.56 12.88
CA GLY A 200 7.58 -12.67 13.82
C GLY A 200 6.18 -13.14 14.22
N ALA A 201 5.14 -12.78 13.46
CA ALA A 201 3.77 -13.23 13.71
C ALA A 201 3.68 -14.75 13.74
N GLU A 202 2.80 -15.27 14.59
CA GLU A 202 2.60 -16.73 14.73
C GLU A 202 2.09 -17.35 13.43
N LEU A 203 1.14 -16.69 12.74
CA LEU A 203 0.61 -17.14 11.46
C LEU A 203 0.89 -16.11 10.38
N THR A 204 1.16 -16.60 9.15
CA THR A 204 1.24 -15.81 7.95
C THR A 204 0.10 -16.17 7.00
N TYR A 205 -0.78 -15.23 6.70
CA TYR A 205 -1.83 -15.38 5.70
C TYR A 205 -1.27 -15.07 4.31
N LEU A 206 -1.14 -16.10 3.47
CA LEU A 206 -0.74 -15.96 2.07
C LEU A 206 -2.01 -15.87 1.21
N CYS A 207 -2.31 -14.68 0.71
CA CYS A 207 -3.53 -14.35 0.00
C CYS A 207 -3.31 -14.38 -1.52
N LEU A 208 -3.81 -15.41 -2.21
CA LEU A 208 -3.64 -15.62 -3.65
C LEU A 208 -4.93 -15.32 -4.40
N HIS A 209 -4.89 -14.30 -5.26
CA HIS A 209 -6.01 -13.82 -6.04
C HIS A 209 -6.28 -14.66 -7.30
N GLY A 210 -7.44 -14.46 -7.91
CA GLY A 210 -7.86 -15.08 -9.17
C GLY A 210 -7.77 -14.17 -10.39
N ASN A 211 -8.47 -14.56 -11.45
CA ASN A 211 -8.54 -13.87 -12.75
C ASN A 211 -9.96 -13.31 -12.98
N PRO A 212 -10.15 -11.99 -13.20
CA PRO A 212 -9.16 -10.93 -13.43
C PRO A 212 -8.87 -10.06 -12.20
N THR A 213 -8.92 -10.62 -10.99
CA THR A 213 -8.65 -9.89 -9.75
C THR A 213 -7.14 -9.68 -9.51
N TRP A 214 -6.79 -9.04 -8.40
CA TRP A 214 -5.43 -8.80 -7.93
C TRP A 214 -5.45 -8.59 -6.40
N SER A 215 -4.35 -8.33 -5.74
CA SER A 215 -4.29 -8.22 -4.27
C SER A 215 -5.33 -7.26 -3.65
N TYR A 216 -5.89 -6.34 -4.42
CA TYR A 216 -7.03 -5.49 -4.05
C TYR A 216 -8.26 -6.28 -3.57
N LEU A 217 -8.41 -7.52 -4.04
CA LEU A 217 -9.47 -8.45 -3.60
C LEU A 217 -9.51 -8.56 -2.06
N TYR A 218 -8.36 -8.58 -1.44
CA TYR A 218 -8.19 -8.85 -0.01
C TYR A 218 -8.26 -7.61 0.88
N ARG A 219 -8.50 -6.39 0.31
CA ARG A 219 -8.45 -5.12 1.02
C ARG A 219 -9.29 -5.07 2.30
N LYS A 220 -10.44 -5.75 2.34
CA LYS A 220 -11.32 -5.81 3.51
C LYS A 220 -10.94 -6.93 4.51
N MET A 221 -10.21 -7.95 4.06
CA MET A 221 -9.76 -9.05 4.89
C MET A 221 -8.43 -8.76 5.61
N ILE A 222 -7.51 -8.08 4.94
CA ILE A 222 -6.19 -7.75 5.48
C ILE A 222 -6.27 -7.05 6.85
N PRO A 223 -7.08 -6.00 7.07
CA PRO A 223 -7.19 -5.34 8.37
C PRO A 223 -7.62 -6.30 9.50
N VAL A 224 -8.48 -7.27 9.20
CA VAL A 224 -8.96 -8.25 10.19
C VAL A 224 -7.81 -9.16 10.63
N PHE A 225 -7.01 -9.67 9.69
CA PHE A 225 -5.86 -10.51 10.01
C PHE A 225 -4.79 -9.72 10.81
N LEU A 226 -4.55 -8.46 10.43
CA LEU A 226 -3.61 -7.58 11.14
C LEU A 226 -4.07 -7.26 12.57
N GLN A 227 -5.36 -7.00 12.78
CA GLN A 227 -5.95 -6.77 14.11
C GLN A 227 -5.81 -7.98 15.02
N ALA A 228 -5.81 -9.19 14.45
CA ALA A 228 -5.56 -10.43 15.16
C ALA A 228 -4.06 -10.72 15.42
N GLY A 229 -3.16 -9.80 15.05
CA GLY A 229 -1.72 -9.91 15.28
C GLY A 229 -0.97 -10.76 14.24
N HIS A 230 -1.61 -11.11 13.12
CA HIS A 230 -1.03 -11.95 12.09
C HIS A 230 -0.28 -11.15 11.03
N ARG A 231 0.56 -11.85 10.26
CA ARG A 231 1.21 -11.32 9.07
C ARG A 231 0.40 -11.66 7.82
N VAL A 232 0.37 -10.74 6.85
CA VAL A 232 -0.29 -10.95 5.55
C VAL A 232 0.71 -10.74 4.43
N ILE A 233 0.76 -11.70 3.50
CA ILE A 233 1.47 -11.60 2.22
C ILE A 233 0.44 -11.77 1.11
N ALA A 234 0.32 -10.78 0.23
CA ALA A 234 -0.63 -10.82 -0.89
C ALA A 234 0.10 -10.44 -2.20
N PRO A 235 0.65 -11.42 -2.92
CA PRO A 235 1.29 -11.16 -4.21
C PRO A 235 0.26 -10.89 -5.31
N ASP A 236 0.66 -10.06 -6.28
CA ASP A 236 0.00 -10.00 -7.58
C ASP A 236 0.69 -10.98 -8.53
N LEU A 237 -0.03 -11.93 -9.09
CA LEU A 237 0.49 -12.84 -10.11
C LEU A 237 1.07 -12.04 -11.29
N ILE A 238 2.11 -12.58 -11.95
CA ILE A 238 2.64 -11.97 -13.18
C ILE A 238 1.52 -11.85 -14.21
N GLY A 239 1.37 -10.65 -14.79
CA GLY A 239 0.24 -10.32 -15.65
C GLY A 239 -0.88 -9.54 -14.97
N PHE A 240 -0.86 -9.42 -13.63
CA PHE A 240 -1.92 -8.81 -12.81
C PHE A 240 -1.41 -7.71 -11.90
N GLY A 241 -2.35 -6.95 -11.31
CA GLY A 241 -2.08 -5.93 -10.31
C GLY A 241 -0.93 -4.99 -10.68
N ARG A 242 0.01 -4.80 -9.77
CA ARG A 242 1.22 -3.98 -9.97
C ARG A 242 2.41 -4.77 -10.51
N SER A 243 2.28 -6.10 -10.69
CA SER A 243 3.30 -6.95 -11.31
C SER A 243 3.47 -6.65 -12.79
N ASP A 244 4.65 -6.94 -13.34
CA ASP A 244 4.92 -6.81 -14.77
C ASP A 244 4.01 -7.73 -15.58
N LYS A 245 3.70 -7.31 -16.79
CA LYS A 245 2.74 -7.94 -17.68
C LYS A 245 3.43 -8.33 -19.00
N PRO A 246 3.84 -9.61 -19.17
CA PRO A 246 4.29 -10.10 -20.45
C PRO A 246 3.28 -9.77 -21.55
N LYS A 247 3.78 -9.28 -22.70
CA LYS A 247 2.93 -8.87 -23.84
C LYS A 247 2.28 -10.06 -24.54
N LYS A 248 2.92 -11.25 -24.45
CA LYS A 248 2.48 -12.47 -25.11
C LYS A 248 1.82 -13.44 -24.14
N GLU A 249 0.73 -14.05 -24.54
CA GLU A 249 0.03 -15.09 -23.78
C GLU A 249 0.91 -16.32 -23.53
N SER A 250 1.74 -16.68 -24.51
CA SER A 250 2.69 -17.81 -24.44
C SER A 250 3.79 -17.65 -23.37
N ALA A 251 3.92 -16.46 -22.76
CA ALA A 251 4.82 -16.26 -21.62
C ALA A 251 4.22 -16.77 -20.29
N HIS A 252 2.95 -17.14 -20.30
CA HIS A 252 2.27 -17.69 -19.14
C HIS A 252 2.14 -19.21 -19.29
N SER A 253 2.41 -19.95 -18.23
CA SER A 253 2.13 -21.38 -18.07
C SER A 253 1.75 -21.67 -16.62
N PHE A 254 1.09 -22.79 -16.38
CA PHE A 254 0.79 -23.23 -15.03
C PHE A 254 2.07 -23.41 -14.21
N ALA A 255 3.05 -24.08 -14.81
CA ALA A 255 4.35 -24.33 -14.19
C ALA A 255 5.08 -23.02 -13.83
N PHE A 256 5.07 -22.00 -14.71
CA PHE A 256 5.69 -20.70 -14.47
C PHE A 256 5.08 -20.01 -13.24
N HIS A 257 3.76 -19.88 -13.19
CA HIS A 257 3.08 -19.22 -12.07
C HIS A 257 3.26 -19.98 -10.75
N ARG A 258 3.15 -21.31 -10.80
CA ARG A 258 3.38 -22.17 -9.63
C ARG A 258 4.80 -22.03 -9.11
N GLN A 259 5.81 -22.15 -9.96
CA GLN A 259 7.21 -22.04 -9.58
C GLN A 259 7.53 -20.67 -8.96
N THR A 260 6.96 -19.61 -9.51
CA THR A 260 7.13 -18.25 -8.97
C THR A 260 6.60 -18.14 -7.54
N LEU A 261 5.46 -18.77 -7.24
CA LEU A 261 4.90 -18.77 -5.88
C LEU A 261 5.74 -19.60 -4.92
N LEU A 262 6.27 -20.76 -5.33
CA LEU A 262 7.19 -21.56 -4.51
C LEU A 262 8.45 -20.76 -4.16
N GLU A 263 9.09 -20.16 -5.15
CA GLU A 263 10.28 -19.33 -4.95
C GLU A 263 9.99 -18.10 -4.08
N LEU A 264 8.80 -17.50 -4.18
CA LEU A 264 8.38 -16.40 -3.31
C LEU A 264 8.27 -16.83 -1.85
N ILE A 265 7.66 -18.00 -1.59
CA ILE A 265 7.52 -18.57 -0.24
C ILE A 265 8.90 -18.83 0.37
N GLU A 266 9.82 -19.41 -0.40
CA GLU A 266 11.20 -19.65 0.03
C GLU A 266 11.95 -18.35 0.29
N ARG A 267 11.91 -17.41 -0.66
CA ARG A 267 12.65 -16.13 -0.62
C ARG A 267 12.23 -15.25 0.55
N LEU A 268 10.95 -15.28 0.93
CA LEU A 268 10.41 -14.54 2.07
C LEU A 268 10.44 -15.37 3.38
N ASP A 269 10.96 -16.60 3.32
CA ASP A 269 10.97 -17.61 4.41
C ASP A 269 9.61 -17.69 5.13
N LEU A 270 8.54 -17.84 4.36
CA LEU A 270 7.19 -17.90 4.94
C LEU A 270 7.03 -19.23 5.69
N ARG A 271 6.56 -19.14 6.95
CA ARG A 271 6.32 -20.28 7.83
C ARG A 271 4.94 -20.17 8.45
N ARG A 272 4.39 -21.31 8.91
CA ARG A 272 3.03 -21.41 9.48
C ARG A 272 1.99 -20.69 8.60
N VAL A 273 2.05 -20.97 7.29
CA VAL A 273 1.25 -20.34 6.26
C VAL A 273 -0.19 -20.82 6.32
N VAL A 274 -1.13 -19.89 6.44
CA VAL A 274 -2.54 -20.11 6.12
C VAL A 274 -2.75 -19.59 4.70
N LEU A 275 -2.95 -20.50 3.76
CA LEU A 275 -3.27 -20.15 2.38
C LEU A 275 -4.70 -19.64 2.29
N VAL A 276 -4.89 -18.43 1.82
CA VAL A 276 -6.20 -17.85 1.50
C VAL A 276 -6.28 -17.71 -0.01
N ALA A 277 -7.11 -18.50 -0.64
CA ALA A 277 -7.07 -18.64 -2.09
C ALA A 277 -8.45 -18.54 -2.74
N GLN A 278 -8.51 -17.80 -3.83
CA GLN A 278 -9.72 -17.59 -4.64
C GLN A 278 -9.41 -17.88 -6.11
N ASP A 279 -10.31 -18.59 -6.82
CA ASP A 279 -10.23 -18.87 -8.25
C ASP A 279 -8.84 -19.41 -8.65
N TRP A 280 -8.08 -18.75 -9.53
CA TRP A 280 -6.72 -19.13 -9.94
C TRP A 280 -5.73 -19.19 -8.76
N GLY A 281 -5.94 -18.36 -7.73
CA GLY A 281 -5.16 -18.47 -6.50
C GLY A 281 -5.27 -19.83 -5.86
N GLY A 282 -6.43 -20.51 -5.99
CA GLY A 282 -6.60 -21.88 -5.52
C GLY A 282 -6.10 -22.92 -6.50
N LEU A 283 -6.28 -22.74 -7.81
CA LEU A 283 -5.73 -23.68 -8.81
C LEU A 283 -4.21 -23.86 -8.62
N LEU A 284 -3.49 -22.77 -8.42
CA LEU A 284 -2.06 -22.79 -8.16
C LEU A 284 -1.76 -23.14 -6.69
N GLY A 285 -2.42 -22.45 -5.76
CA GLY A 285 -2.15 -22.48 -4.32
C GLY A 285 -2.32 -23.86 -3.71
N LEU A 286 -3.33 -24.63 -4.12
CA LEU A 286 -3.58 -25.98 -3.61
C LEU A 286 -2.50 -27.00 -4.01
N THR A 287 -1.64 -26.66 -4.97
CA THR A 287 -0.49 -27.48 -5.36
C THR A 287 0.78 -27.19 -4.55
N LEU A 288 0.80 -26.11 -3.75
CA LEU A 288 2.01 -25.71 -3.02
C LEU A 288 2.27 -26.52 -1.75
N PRO A 289 1.24 -26.89 -0.94
CA PRO A 289 1.46 -27.61 0.32
C PRO A 289 2.12 -28.97 0.14
N MET A 290 1.98 -29.62 -1.00
CA MET A 290 2.63 -30.92 -1.22
C MET A 290 4.15 -30.84 -1.38
N GLU A 291 4.66 -29.68 -1.85
CA GLU A 291 6.10 -29.43 -2.01
C GLU A 291 6.76 -29.00 -0.69
N MET A 292 6.01 -28.27 0.15
CA MET A 292 6.53 -27.65 1.37
C MET A 292 5.56 -27.86 2.54
N PRO A 293 5.16 -29.10 2.85
CA PRO A 293 4.10 -29.37 3.83
C PRO A 293 4.37 -28.77 5.21
N GLU A 294 5.64 -28.71 5.62
CA GLU A 294 6.07 -28.16 6.91
C GLU A 294 5.87 -26.64 7.02
N ARG A 295 5.71 -25.91 5.89
CA ARG A 295 5.49 -24.48 5.88
C ARG A 295 4.01 -24.11 6.00
N PHE A 296 3.09 -25.03 5.65
CA PHE A 296 1.66 -24.76 5.62
C PHE A 296 0.96 -25.23 6.90
N HIS A 297 0.15 -24.37 7.46
CA HIS A 297 -0.64 -24.60 8.67
C HIS A 297 -2.12 -24.84 8.36
N GLY A 298 -2.66 -24.18 7.32
CA GLY A 298 -4.08 -24.28 7.01
C GLY A 298 -4.45 -23.73 5.64
N LEU A 299 -5.71 -23.96 5.25
CA LEU A 299 -6.28 -23.54 3.98
C LEU A 299 -7.60 -22.81 4.21
N VAL A 300 -7.79 -21.68 3.55
CA VAL A 300 -9.06 -20.97 3.38
C VAL A 300 -9.38 -20.89 1.89
N LEU A 301 -10.39 -21.58 1.45
CA LEU A 301 -10.72 -21.75 0.03
C LEU A 301 -12.02 -21.04 -0.30
N MET A 302 -12.00 -20.14 -1.28
CA MET A 302 -13.09 -19.28 -1.67
C MET A 302 -13.35 -19.43 -3.18
N ALA A 303 -14.51 -19.94 -3.57
CA ALA A 303 -14.89 -20.08 -4.98
C ALA A 303 -13.72 -20.59 -5.85
N THR A 304 -13.12 -21.71 -5.46
CA THR A 304 -11.98 -22.32 -6.15
C THR A 304 -12.05 -23.83 -6.12
N MET A 305 -11.23 -24.46 -6.96
CA MET A 305 -11.12 -25.93 -7.06
C MET A 305 -9.73 -26.33 -7.57
N LEU A 306 -9.42 -27.62 -7.54
CA LEU A 306 -8.35 -28.21 -8.35
C LEU A 306 -8.90 -28.61 -9.71
N ALA A 307 -8.33 -28.04 -10.77
CA ALA A 307 -8.60 -28.48 -12.14
C ALA A 307 -7.63 -29.61 -12.52
N THR A 308 -8.13 -30.83 -12.56
CA THR A 308 -7.32 -32.05 -12.69
C THR A 308 -7.36 -32.67 -14.10
N GLY A 309 -8.18 -32.10 -14.97
CA GLY A 309 -8.36 -32.54 -16.36
C GLY A 309 -9.06 -33.90 -16.54
N ASP A 310 -9.46 -34.56 -15.44
CA ASP A 310 -10.20 -35.83 -15.42
C ASP A 310 -11.64 -35.69 -14.96
N GLY A 311 -12.13 -34.47 -14.74
CA GLY A 311 -13.49 -34.15 -14.38
C GLY A 311 -14.06 -32.96 -15.16
N PRO A 312 -15.38 -32.78 -15.19
CA PRO A 312 -16.01 -31.67 -15.90
C PRO A 312 -15.73 -30.34 -15.19
N LEU A 313 -15.48 -29.30 -15.98
CA LEU A 313 -15.45 -27.93 -15.51
C LEU A 313 -16.86 -27.33 -15.50
N PRO A 314 -17.17 -26.35 -14.60
CA PRO A 314 -18.46 -25.69 -14.56
C PRO A 314 -18.81 -25.01 -15.90
N PRO A 315 -20.08 -25.04 -16.35
CA PRO A 315 -20.49 -24.38 -17.60
C PRO A 315 -20.13 -22.89 -17.65
N ASP A 316 -20.25 -22.19 -16.55
CA ASP A 316 -19.92 -20.75 -16.45
C ASP A 316 -18.46 -20.46 -16.74
N PHE A 317 -17.56 -21.42 -16.48
CA PHE A 317 -16.16 -21.30 -16.83
C PHE A 317 -15.95 -21.25 -18.35
N PHE A 318 -16.67 -22.06 -19.11
CA PHE A 318 -16.56 -22.03 -20.58
C PHE A 318 -17.10 -20.73 -21.16
N ALA A 319 -18.18 -20.16 -20.59
CA ALA A 319 -18.69 -18.86 -20.97
C ALA A 319 -17.65 -17.74 -20.69
N TRP A 320 -16.97 -17.80 -19.56
CA TRP A 320 -15.86 -16.89 -19.22
C TRP A 320 -14.69 -17.00 -20.20
N ARG A 321 -14.22 -18.22 -20.47
CA ARG A 321 -13.14 -18.49 -21.45
C ARG A 321 -13.49 -17.93 -22.82
N GLU A 322 -14.70 -18.21 -23.29
CA GLU A 322 -15.20 -17.73 -24.58
C GLU A 322 -15.28 -16.19 -24.62
N MET A 323 -15.73 -15.55 -23.56
CA MET A 323 -15.76 -14.09 -23.44
C MET A 323 -14.35 -13.50 -23.52
N CYS A 324 -13.38 -14.06 -22.80
CA CYS A 324 -11.98 -13.62 -22.83
C CYS A 324 -11.37 -13.73 -24.23
N ALA A 325 -11.68 -14.80 -24.97
CA ALA A 325 -11.18 -15.04 -26.33
C ALA A 325 -11.83 -14.09 -27.37
N LYS A 326 -13.16 -13.95 -27.32
CA LYS A 326 -13.92 -13.17 -28.32
C LYS A 326 -13.91 -11.66 -28.09
N ALA A 327 -13.74 -11.22 -26.84
CA ALA A 327 -13.76 -9.82 -26.47
C ALA A 327 -12.48 -9.40 -25.72
N PRO A 328 -11.29 -9.47 -26.35
CA PRO A 328 -10.02 -9.22 -25.66
C PRO A 328 -9.89 -7.79 -25.09
N GLY A 329 -10.79 -6.89 -25.48
CA GLY A 329 -10.88 -5.52 -25.01
C GLY A 329 -12.05 -5.24 -24.07
N PHE A 330 -12.71 -6.26 -23.48
CA PHE A 330 -13.86 -6.04 -22.60
C PHE A 330 -13.52 -5.11 -21.43
N ASP A 331 -14.51 -4.33 -21.02
CA ASP A 331 -14.37 -3.38 -19.93
C ASP A 331 -14.46 -4.13 -18.57
N ILE A 332 -13.32 -4.21 -17.87
CA ILE A 332 -13.21 -4.93 -16.60
C ILE A 332 -14.06 -4.25 -15.51
N ALA A 333 -14.13 -2.92 -15.48
CA ALA A 333 -14.97 -2.22 -14.51
C ALA A 333 -16.44 -2.58 -14.72
N LYS A 334 -16.93 -2.50 -15.96
CA LYS A 334 -18.30 -2.90 -16.31
C LYS A 334 -18.58 -4.39 -16.07
N PHE A 335 -17.59 -5.24 -16.24
CA PHE A 335 -17.73 -6.65 -15.89
C PHE A 335 -18.01 -6.82 -14.38
N PHE A 336 -17.24 -6.15 -13.53
CA PHE A 336 -17.45 -6.20 -12.09
C PHE A 336 -18.78 -5.53 -11.66
N GLU A 337 -19.17 -4.41 -12.27
CA GLU A 337 -20.48 -3.77 -12.02
C GLU A 337 -21.67 -4.69 -12.30
N ARG A 338 -21.57 -5.50 -13.35
CA ARG A 338 -22.66 -6.45 -13.72
C ARG A 338 -22.69 -7.72 -12.86
N SER A 339 -21.51 -8.22 -12.47
CA SER A 339 -21.39 -9.48 -11.73
C SER A 339 -21.42 -9.31 -10.21
N ASN A 340 -21.28 -8.07 -9.69
CA ASN A 340 -21.19 -7.81 -8.25
C ASN A 340 -21.95 -6.54 -7.87
N SER A 341 -23.25 -6.68 -7.56
CA SER A 341 -24.10 -5.54 -7.19
C SER A 341 -23.72 -4.84 -5.89
N HIS A 342 -22.80 -5.40 -5.11
CA HIS A 342 -22.32 -4.84 -3.84
C HIS A 342 -21.08 -3.93 -3.98
N LEU A 343 -20.46 -3.90 -5.16
CA LEU A 343 -19.29 -3.06 -5.41
C LEU A 343 -19.74 -1.68 -5.91
N SER A 344 -19.12 -0.63 -5.36
CA SER A 344 -19.26 0.72 -5.88
C SER A 344 -18.54 0.88 -7.22
N ALA A 345 -18.91 1.89 -8.01
CA ALA A 345 -18.25 2.21 -9.27
C ALA A 345 -16.73 2.48 -9.09
N THR A 346 -16.34 3.08 -7.97
CA THR A 346 -14.93 3.33 -7.63
C THR A 346 -14.17 2.04 -7.31
N GLU A 347 -14.80 1.07 -6.63
CA GLU A 347 -14.21 -0.26 -6.40
C GLU A 347 -14.10 -1.05 -7.71
N CYS A 348 -15.10 -0.99 -8.58
CA CYS A 348 -15.03 -1.61 -9.92
C CYS A 348 -13.91 -1.00 -10.77
N ALA A 349 -13.73 0.32 -10.73
CA ALA A 349 -12.62 1.01 -11.40
C ALA A 349 -11.26 0.59 -10.81
N ALA A 350 -11.16 0.36 -9.50
CA ALA A 350 -9.95 -0.14 -8.85
C ALA A 350 -9.56 -1.54 -9.33
N TYR A 351 -10.50 -2.45 -9.56
CA TYR A 351 -10.21 -3.75 -10.20
C TYR A 351 -9.69 -3.60 -11.63
N ALA A 352 -10.13 -2.58 -12.36
CA ALA A 352 -9.68 -2.31 -13.73
C ALA A 352 -8.35 -1.52 -13.80
N ALA A 353 -7.91 -0.92 -12.70
CA ALA A 353 -6.71 -0.07 -12.65
C ALA A 353 -5.45 -0.72 -13.25
N PRO A 354 -5.15 -2.03 -13.04
CA PRO A 354 -3.99 -2.69 -13.60
C PRO A 354 -3.97 -2.80 -15.13
N PHE A 355 -5.10 -2.62 -15.81
CA PHE A 355 -5.32 -3.02 -17.20
C PHE A 355 -5.72 -1.84 -18.11
N PRO A 356 -4.89 -0.78 -18.25
CA PRO A 356 -5.26 0.42 -19.01
C PRO A 356 -5.43 0.21 -20.51
N GLY A 357 -4.90 -0.89 -21.05
CA GLY A 357 -4.98 -1.18 -22.50
C GLY A 357 -4.90 -2.67 -22.81
N GLY A 358 -5.20 -3.06 -24.04
CA GLY A 358 -5.28 -4.45 -24.47
C GLY A 358 -3.99 -5.26 -24.25
N GLY A 359 -2.82 -4.64 -24.39
CA GLY A 359 -1.53 -5.27 -24.12
C GLY A 359 -1.33 -5.68 -22.65
N HIS A 360 -1.99 -5.00 -21.71
CA HIS A 360 -1.92 -5.34 -20.29
C HIS A 360 -2.80 -6.53 -19.89
N ARG A 361 -3.56 -7.12 -20.83
CA ARG A 361 -4.56 -8.17 -20.58
C ARG A 361 -4.15 -9.55 -21.09
N ALA A 362 -2.91 -9.70 -21.55
CA ALA A 362 -2.42 -11.01 -22.04
C ALA A 362 -2.54 -12.09 -20.94
N GLY A 363 -2.21 -11.77 -19.69
CA GLY A 363 -2.37 -12.69 -18.56
C GLY A 363 -3.82 -13.11 -18.31
N ILE A 364 -4.80 -12.22 -18.49
CA ILE A 364 -6.22 -12.54 -18.33
C ILE A 364 -6.63 -13.63 -19.32
N ARG A 365 -6.26 -13.47 -20.60
CA ARG A 365 -6.59 -14.44 -21.65
C ARG A 365 -5.82 -15.75 -21.45
N ALA A 366 -4.51 -15.66 -21.20
CA ALA A 366 -3.68 -16.83 -20.97
C ALA A 366 -4.19 -17.69 -19.81
N LEU A 367 -4.49 -17.10 -18.66
CA LEU A 367 -4.97 -17.88 -17.52
C LEU A 367 -6.36 -18.48 -17.79
N SER A 368 -7.21 -17.85 -18.59
CA SER A 368 -8.48 -18.45 -18.98
C SER A 368 -8.28 -19.72 -19.83
N ASP A 369 -7.27 -19.76 -20.68
CA ASP A 369 -6.96 -20.91 -21.52
C ASP A 369 -6.16 -22.01 -20.78
N LEU A 370 -5.39 -21.64 -19.78
CA LEU A 370 -4.51 -22.55 -19.02
C LEU A 370 -5.24 -23.38 -17.95
N VAL A 371 -6.55 -23.18 -17.71
CA VAL A 371 -7.27 -24.06 -16.77
C VAL A 371 -7.32 -25.48 -17.32
N PRO A 372 -6.78 -26.47 -16.59
CA PRO A 372 -6.73 -27.84 -17.07
C PRO A 372 -8.12 -28.45 -17.30
N ASP A 373 -8.52 -28.65 -18.54
CA ASP A 373 -9.80 -29.22 -18.97
C ASP A 373 -9.66 -30.64 -19.60
N ARG A 374 -8.42 -31.14 -19.71
CA ARG A 374 -8.08 -32.48 -20.21
C ARG A 374 -6.86 -33.02 -19.48
N ILE A 375 -6.70 -34.34 -19.53
CA ILE A 375 -5.70 -35.08 -18.73
C ILE A 375 -4.25 -34.64 -19.04
N ASP A 376 -3.97 -34.25 -20.28
CA ASP A 376 -2.66 -33.85 -20.81
C ASP A 376 -2.45 -32.31 -20.76
N ALA A 377 -3.40 -31.54 -20.24
CA ALA A 377 -3.26 -30.10 -20.13
C ALA A 377 -2.14 -29.72 -19.14
N ASP A 378 -1.50 -28.55 -19.39
CA ASP A 378 -0.51 -27.98 -18.49
C ASP A 378 -1.13 -27.79 -17.08
N GLY A 379 -0.45 -28.30 -16.03
CA GLY A 379 -0.95 -28.29 -14.68
C GLY A 379 -1.88 -29.46 -14.29
N ALA A 380 -2.44 -30.23 -15.22
CA ALA A 380 -3.35 -31.35 -14.90
C ALA A 380 -2.69 -32.45 -14.05
N ALA A 381 -1.49 -32.86 -14.42
CA ALA A 381 -0.76 -33.92 -13.69
C ALA A 381 -0.45 -33.50 -12.26
N ILE A 382 0.13 -32.31 -12.08
CA ILE A 382 0.48 -31.78 -10.76
C ILE A 382 -0.76 -31.53 -9.88
N SER A 383 -1.89 -31.13 -10.49
CA SER A 383 -3.16 -30.97 -9.78
C SER A 383 -3.72 -32.31 -9.30
N ARG A 384 -3.54 -33.41 -10.06
CA ARG A 384 -3.91 -34.78 -9.59
C ARG A 384 -3.04 -35.23 -8.43
N GLU A 385 -1.73 -34.97 -8.48
CA GLU A 385 -0.81 -35.27 -7.37
C GLU A 385 -1.20 -34.48 -6.11
N ALA A 386 -1.50 -33.18 -6.26
CA ALA A 386 -1.97 -32.34 -5.19
C ALA A 386 -3.30 -32.83 -4.59
N ARG A 387 -4.26 -33.25 -5.45
CA ARG A 387 -5.50 -33.87 -4.99
C ARG A 387 -5.23 -35.10 -4.12
N SER A 388 -4.36 -35.98 -4.56
CA SER A 388 -3.96 -37.17 -3.80
C SER A 388 -3.32 -36.80 -2.48
N PHE A 389 -2.40 -35.84 -2.48
CA PHE A 389 -1.76 -35.35 -1.26
C PHE A 389 -2.77 -34.76 -0.27
N LEU A 390 -3.67 -33.89 -0.74
CA LEU A 390 -4.67 -33.25 0.11
C LEU A 390 -5.67 -34.24 0.71
N GLN A 391 -5.98 -35.33 -0.01
CA GLN A 391 -6.89 -36.38 0.46
C GLN A 391 -6.23 -37.35 1.45
N THR A 392 -4.93 -37.59 1.35
CA THR A 392 -4.28 -38.71 2.06
C THR A 392 -3.21 -38.28 3.07
N ARG A 393 -2.58 -37.13 2.88
CA ARG A 393 -1.44 -36.67 3.69
C ARG A 393 -1.63 -35.30 4.33
N TRP A 394 -2.58 -34.50 3.86
CA TRP A 394 -2.86 -33.19 4.44
C TRP A 394 -3.51 -33.32 5.82
N SER A 395 -2.85 -32.75 6.84
CA SER A 395 -3.32 -32.77 8.23
C SER A 395 -3.69 -31.37 8.76
N GLY A 396 -3.47 -30.31 7.96
CA GLY A 396 -3.79 -28.94 8.35
C GLY A 396 -5.31 -28.69 8.35
N LYS A 397 -5.72 -27.66 9.11
CA LYS A 397 -7.13 -27.23 9.11
C LYS A 397 -7.53 -26.69 7.74
N THR A 398 -8.76 -26.94 7.30
CA THR A 398 -9.29 -26.43 6.02
C THR A 398 -10.66 -25.81 6.22
N LEU A 399 -10.81 -24.57 5.78
CA LEU A 399 -12.07 -23.83 5.75
C LEU A 399 -12.46 -23.57 4.29
N ILE A 400 -13.64 -24.08 3.89
CA ILE A 400 -14.19 -23.86 2.54
C ILE A 400 -15.43 -22.99 2.66
N VAL A 401 -15.47 -21.90 1.87
CA VAL A 401 -16.55 -20.93 1.92
C VAL A 401 -17.01 -20.52 0.53
N GLN A 402 -18.27 -20.17 0.40
CA GLN A 402 -18.86 -19.77 -0.89
C GLN A 402 -18.79 -18.26 -1.14
N GLN A 403 -18.71 -17.45 -0.08
CA GLN A 403 -18.64 -15.99 -0.16
C GLN A 403 -17.35 -15.47 0.48
N TRP A 404 -16.86 -14.34 -0.01
CA TRP A 404 -15.62 -13.69 0.42
C TRP A 404 -15.95 -12.26 0.88
N ASP A 405 -15.89 -12.04 2.19
CA ASP A 405 -16.17 -10.76 2.83
C ASP A 405 -15.41 -10.61 4.17
N GLU A 406 -15.60 -9.48 4.85
CA GLU A 406 -15.02 -9.22 6.17
C GLU A 406 -15.44 -10.25 7.24
N PRO A 407 -16.72 -10.70 7.32
CA PRO A 407 -17.14 -11.78 8.20
C PRO A 407 -16.36 -13.07 8.02
N LEU A 408 -16.01 -13.41 6.78
CA LEU A 408 -15.14 -14.56 6.50
C LEU A 408 -13.76 -14.42 7.11
N ALA A 409 -13.14 -13.25 7.00
CA ALA A 409 -11.81 -13.01 7.56
C ALA A 409 -11.81 -13.20 9.09
N ARG A 410 -12.87 -12.75 9.78
CA ARG A 410 -13.06 -12.97 11.23
C ARG A 410 -13.23 -14.44 11.55
N THR A 411 -14.06 -15.17 10.79
CA THR A 411 -14.25 -16.62 10.94
C THR A 411 -12.93 -17.35 10.73
N ALA A 412 -12.18 -17.05 9.69
CA ALA A 412 -10.89 -17.65 9.41
C ALA A 412 -9.88 -17.37 10.54
N SER A 413 -9.79 -16.14 11.02
CA SER A 413 -8.90 -15.79 12.13
C SER A 413 -9.22 -16.57 13.39
N LEU A 414 -10.50 -16.69 13.77
CA LEU A 414 -10.92 -17.48 14.93
C LEU A 414 -10.67 -18.97 14.73
N PHE A 415 -10.92 -19.50 13.52
CA PHE A 415 -10.77 -20.93 13.22
C PHE A 415 -9.31 -21.41 13.33
N PHE A 416 -8.34 -20.57 12.96
CA PHE A 416 -6.92 -20.94 13.00
C PHE A 416 -6.24 -20.58 14.33
N ASN A 417 -6.82 -19.72 15.16
CA ASN A 417 -6.32 -19.39 16.50
C ASN A 417 -6.79 -20.38 17.59
N ALA A 418 -7.80 -21.19 17.31
CA ALA A 418 -8.31 -22.25 18.18
C ALA A 418 -7.54 -23.56 17.94
#